data_d2e39887f3299c41689975f13f45e2a7
#
_entry.id   d2e39887f3299c41689975f13f45e2a7
#
_cell.length_a   1.000
_cell.length_b   1.000
_cell.length_c   1.000
_cell.angle_alpha   90.00
_cell.angle_beta   90.00
_cell.angle_gamma   90.00
#
_symmetry.space_group_name_H-M   'P 1'
#
loop_
_entity.id
_entity.type
_entity.pdbx_description
1 polymer ?
#
loop_
_entity_poly.entity_id
_entity_poly.type
_entity_poly.pdbx_seq_one_letter_code
_entity_poly.pdbx_strand_id
1 'polypeptide(L)'
;MTRVLALDHGAARCGAAVSDPSGTLATPLTTIARPDSPAGLEAIADLVRETGAELVVVGLPLTLRGQEGEQAAAARAFAGRVAKAAGVRVELHDERLTTSHARRTGGSAGEDERAAARILESWLELRRVKR
;
A
#
# COMPACT_ATOMS: atom_id res chain seq x y z
N MET A 1 6.60 -8.24 -17.07
CA MET A 1 5.96 -8.49 -15.78
C MET A 1 5.49 -7.21 -15.16
N THR A 2 4.37 -7.28 -14.50
CA THR A 2 3.73 -6.12 -13.92
C THR A 2 4.34 -5.75 -12.58
N ARG A 3 4.71 -4.48 -12.42
CA ARG A 3 5.12 -4.01 -11.12
C ARG A 3 3.91 -3.50 -10.37
N VAL A 4 3.93 -3.73 -9.06
CA VAL A 4 2.85 -3.34 -8.17
C VAL A 4 3.40 -2.45 -7.08
N LEU A 5 2.72 -1.34 -6.84
CA LEU A 5 3.07 -0.42 -5.77
C LEU A 5 2.08 -0.61 -4.64
N ALA A 6 2.56 -0.82 -3.43
CA ALA A 6 1.68 -0.95 -2.28
C ALA A 6 1.79 0.29 -1.40
N LEU A 7 0.66 0.71 -0.86
CA LEU A 7 0.59 1.90 -0.02
C LEU A 7 -0.09 1.56 1.30
N ASP A 8 0.54 1.97 2.39
CA ASP A 8 -0.03 1.80 3.72
C ASP A 8 -0.47 3.18 4.21
N HIS A 9 -1.75 3.45 4.09
CA HIS A 9 -2.31 4.78 4.33
C HIS A 9 -2.45 5.08 5.81
N GLY A 10 -1.93 6.22 6.24
CA GLY A 10 -2.21 6.82 7.52
C GLY A 10 -2.53 8.27 7.29
N ALA A 11 -3.18 8.92 8.24
CA ALA A 11 -3.57 10.32 8.06
C ALA A 11 -2.35 11.23 7.89
N ALA A 12 -1.33 10.99 8.66
CA ALA A 12 -0.13 11.83 8.62
C ALA A 12 0.91 11.36 7.62
N ARG A 13 0.99 10.07 7.39
CA ARG A 13 2.03 9.48 6.54
C ARG A 13 1.52 8.26 5.83
N CYS A 14 2.11 7.97 4.69
CA CYS A 14 1.79 6.78 3.90
C CYS A 14 3.09 6.10 3.49
N GLY A 15 3.25 4.85 3.88
CA GLY A 15 4.42 4.09 3.44
C GLY A 15 4.20 3.54 2.05
N ALA A 16 5.28 3.36 1.31
CA ALA A 16 5.22 2.84 -0.05
C ALA A 16 6.26 1.75 -0.25
N ALA A 17 5.87 0.71 -0.99
CA ALA A 17 6.77 -0.39 -1.35
C ALA A 17 6.44 -0.82 -2.77
N VAL A 18 7.40 -1.44 -3.44
CA VAL A 18 7.19 -1.85 -4.83
C VAL A 18 7.67 -3.28 -5.04
N SER A 19 6.99 -4.01 -5.91
CA SER A 19 7.44 -5.35 -6.27
C SER A 19 8.54 -5.27 -7.32
N ASP A 20 9.38 -6.30 -7.35
CA ASP A 20 10.34 -6.42 -8.44
C ASP A 20 9.59 -6.84 -9.70
N PRO A 21 10.24 -6.75 -10.87
CA PRO A 21 9.55 -7.11 -12.11
C PRO A 21 9.03 -8.54 -12.15
N SER A 22 9.66 -9.45 -11.42
CA SER A 22 9.18 -10.84 -11.41
C SER A 22 7.98 -11.04 -10.50
N GLY A 23 7.65 -10.05 -9.67
CA GLY A 23 6.53 -10.18 -8.75
C GLY A 23 6.83 -11.08 -7.56
N THR A 24 8.09 -11.21 -7.20
CA THR A 24 8.51 -12.10 -6.13
C THR A 24 8.83 -11.37 -4.84
N LEU A 25 9.52 -10.25 -4.94
CA LEU A 25 9.99 -9.52 -3.77
C LEU A 25 9.28 -8.20 -3.61
N ALA A 26 9.08 -7.81 -2.37
CA ALA A 26 8.52 -6.50 -2.03
C ALA A 26 9.64 -5.68 -1.39
N THR A 27 9.91 -4.52 -1.97
CA THR A 27 10.99 -3.66 -1.49
C THR A 27 10.42 -2.37 -0.92
N PRO A 28 10.71 -2.06 0.34
CA PRO A 28 10.29 -0.78 0.91
C PRO A 28 10.93 0.36 0.13
N LEU A 29 10.15 1.41 -0.13
CA LEU A 29 10.65 2.55 -0.90
C LEU A 29 10.79 3.82 -0.10
N THR A 30 9.69 4.35 0.37
CA THR A 30 9.71 5.68 0.98
C THR A 30 8.42 5.90 1.76
N THR A 31 8.37 7.02 2.44
CA THR A 31 7.19 7.46 3.16
C THR A 31 6.76 8.80 2.59
N ILE A 32 5.47 8.95 2.33
CA ILE A 32 4.89 10.17 1.78
C ILE A 32 4.16 10.90 2.89
N ALA A 33 4.49 12.18 3.11
CA ALA A 33 3.81 12.99 4.12
C ALA A 33 2.45 13.43 3.59
N ARG A 34 1.47 13.44 4.48
CA ARG A 34 0.12 13.92 4.17
C ARG A 34 -0.38 13.40 2.82
N PRO A 35 -0.58 12.08 2.74
CA PRO A 35 -0.88 11.46 1.44
C PRO A 35 -2.19 11.93 0.80
N ASP A 36 -3.14 12.43 1.60
CA ASP A 36 -4.41 12.88 1.04
C ASP A 36 -4.36 14.31 0.53
N SER A 37 -3.26 15.02 0.77
CA SER A 37 -3.11 16.39 0.26
C SER A 37 -2.82 16.36 -1.23
N PRO A 38 -3.03 17.47 -1.92
CA PRO A 38 -2.67 17.52 -3.34
C PRO A 38 -1.19 17.19 -3.58
N ALA A 39 -0.30 17.69 -2.72
CA ALA A 39 1.13 17.40 -2.87
C ALA A 39 1.42 15.92 -2.62
N GLY A 40 0.75 15.32 -1.63
CA GLY A 40 0.94 13.90 -1.35
C GLY A 40 0.46 13.03 -2.49
N LEU A 41 -0.69 13.36 -3.06
CA LEU A 41 -1.21 12.58 -4.20
C LEU A 41 -0.32 12.74 -5.42
N GLU A 42 0.24 13.93 -5.61
CA GLU A 42 1.17 14.13 -6.71
C GLU A 42 2.45 13.32 -6.52
N ALA A 43 2.95 13.25 -5.29
CA ALA A 43 4.13 12.44 -5.00
C ALA A 43 3.86 10.96 -5.30
N ILE A 44 2.66 10.49 -4.98
CA ILE A 44 2.29 9.11 -5.27
C ILE A 44 2.20 8.89 -6.77
N ALA A 45 1.61 9.82 -7.50
CA ALA A 45 1.55 9.71 -8.96
C ALA A 45 2.95 9.67 -9.56
N ASP A 46 3.88 10.47 -9.00
CA ASP A 46 5.27 10.42 -9.44
C ASP A 46 5.90 9.06 -9.20
N LEU A 47 5.62 8.47 -8.03
CA LEU A 47 6.15 7.13 -7.73
C LEU A 47 5.62 6.10 -8.71
N VAL A 48 4.35 6.20 -9.07
CA VAL A 48 3.77 5.27 -10.04
C VAL A 48 4.53 5.38 -11.36
N ARG A 49 4.80 6.61 -11.80
CA ARG A 49 5.53 6.79 -13.05
C ARG A 49 6.97 6.30 -12.95
N GLU A 50 7.64 6.64 -11.86
CA GLU A 50 9.05 6.30 -11.71
C GLU A 50 9.28 4.80 -11.60
N THR A 51 8.37 4.10 -10.92
CA THR A 51 8.51 2.66 -10.76
C THR A 51 7.96 1.87 -11.94
N GLY A 52 7.14 2.50 -12.75
CA GLY A 52 6.46 1.79 -13.82
C GLY A 52 5.34 0.90 -13.33
N ALA A 53 4.83 1.17 -12.13
CA ALA A 53 3.77 0.33 -11.57
C ALA A 53 2.50 0.43 -12.40
N GLU A 54 1.87 -0.71 -12.63
CA GLU A 54 0.63 -0.78 -13.38
C GLU A 54 -0.57 -1.03 -12.48
N LEU A 55 -0.32 -1.28 -11.22
CA LEU A 55 -1.36 -1.54 -10.23
C LEU A 55 -0.90 -1.00 -8.90
N VAL A 56 -1.83 -0.40 -8.15
CA VAL A 56 -1.56 0.05 -6.79
C VAL A 56 -2.43 -0.77 -5.85
N VAL A 57 -1.84 -1.24 -4.76
CA VAL A 57 -2.56 -1.98 -3.72
C VAL A 57 -2.56 -1.12 -2.47
N VAL A 58 -3.74 -0.85 -1.91
CA VAL A 58 -3.88 -0.08 -0.69
C VAL A 58 -4.39 -1.00 0.41
N GLY A 59 -3.73 -1.00 1.56
CA GLY A 59 -4.18 -1.80 2.67
C GLY A 59 -5.52 -1.32 3.20
N LEU A 60 -6.41 -2.25 3.49
CA LEU A 60 -7.73 -1.93 4.04
C LEU A 60 -7.79 -2.44 5.47
N PRO A 61 -7.74 -1.55 6.47
CA PRO A 61 -7.75 -1.98 7.87
C PRO A 61 -9.16 -2.29 8.34
N LEU A 62 -9.45 -3.58 8.46
CA LEU A 62 -10.74 -4.02 8.95
C LEU A 62 -10.61 -4.45 10.40
N THR A 63 -11.73 -4.42 11.14
CA THR A 63 -11.73 -4.98 12.48
C THR A 63 -11.57 -6.48 12.37
N LEU A 64 -11.33 -7.14 13.50
CA LEU A 64 -11.18 -8.60 13.49
C LEU A 64 -12.44 -9.30 12.99
N ARG A 65 -13.58 -8.65 13.11
CA ARG A 65 -14.84 -9.20 12.60
C ARG A 65 -15.07 -8.89 11.13
N GLY A 66 -14.12 -8.21 10.49
CA GLY A 66 -14.26 -7.88 9.09
C GLY A 66 -15.10 -6.64 8.81
N GLN A 67 -15.32 -5.82 9.83
CA GLN A 67 -16.11 -4.61 9.65
C GLN A 67 -15.23 -3.41 9.36
N GLU A 68 -15.75 -2.48 8.60
CA GLU A 68 -15.04 -1.26 8.27
C GLU A 68 -15.34 -0.18 9.29
N GLY A 69 -14.30 0.39 9.88
CA GLY A 69 -14.43 1.54 10.73
C GLY A 69 -13.94 2.78 10.00
N GLU A 70 -13.59 3.80 10.77
CA GLU A 70 -13.16 5.08 10.19
C GLU A 70 -11.91 4.94 9.35
N GLN A 71 -10.95 4.12 9.80
CA GLN A 71 -9.71 3.97 9.06
C GLN A 71 -9.93 3.27 7.74
N ALA A 72 -10.85 2.29 7.71
CA ALA A 72 -11.15 1.61 6.45
C ALA A 72 -11.85 2.56 5.49
N ALA A 73 -12.76 3.38 5.98
CA ALA A 73 -13.42 4.35 5.14
C ALA A 73 -12.42 5.35 4.57
N ALA A 74 -11.45 5.78 5.39
CA ALA A 74 -10.42 6.71 4.94
C ALA A 74 -9.53 6.06 3.87
N ALA A 75 -9.19 4.78 4.04
CA ALA A 75 -8.37 4.07 3.07
C ALA A 75 -9.11 3.91 1.74
N ARG A 76 -10.41 3.65 1.78
CA ARG A 76 -11.19 3.55 0.55
C ARG A 76 -11.25 4.89 -0.19
N ALA A 77 -11.47 5.97 0.54
CA ALA A 77 -11.51 7.29 -0.08
C ALA A 77 -10.14 7.64 -0.67
N PHE A 78 -9.09 7.32 0.06
CA PHE A 78 -7.73 7.55 -0.41
C PHE A 78 -7.46 6.75 -1.70
N ALA A 79 -7.88 5.48 -1.73
CA ALA A 79 -7.68 4.65 -2.91
C ALA A 79 -8.33 5.26 -4.14
N GLY A 80 -9.52 5.84 -3.98
CA GLY A 80 -10.20 6.52 -5.08
C GLY A 80 -9.42 7.73 -5.56
N ARG A 81 -8.85 8.49 -4.64
CA ARG A 81 -8.04 9.66 -5.01
C ARG A 81 -6.77 9.26 -5.74
N VAL A 82 -6.14 8.17 -5.29
CA VAL A 82 -4.93 7.67 -5.95
C VAL A 82 -5.25 7.21 -7.37
N ALA A 83 -6.35 6.47 -7.53
CA ALA A 83 -6.73 5.99 -8.86
C ALA A 83 -6.88 7.16 -9.82
N LYS A 84 -7.49 8.24 -9.35
CA LYS A 84 -7.70 9.40 -10.17
C LYS A 84 -6.40 10.16 -10.45
N ALA A 85 -5.58 10.34 -9.41
CA ALA A 85 -4.35 11.12 -9.55
C ALA A 85 -3.31 10.41 -10.39
N ALA A 86 -3.18 9.11 -10.22
CA ALA A 86 -2.13 8.34 -10.89
C ALA A 86 -2.60 7.68 -12.19
N GLY A 87 -3.90 7.58 -12.40
CA GLY A 87 -4.41 7.00 -13.63
C GLY A 87 -4.15 5.51 -13.75
N VAL A 88 -4.10 4.79 -12.62
CA VAL A 88 -3.87 3.35 -12.62
C VAL A 88 -4.94 2.67 -11.79
N ARG A 89 -5.06 1.37 -11.99
CA ARG A 89 -6.02 0.58 -11.21
C ARG A 89 -5.54 0.47 -9.77
N VAL A 90 -6.47 0.52 -8.83
CA VAL A 90 -6.16 0.40 -7.42
C VAL A 90 -7.00 -0.71 -6.83
N GLU A 91 -6.37 -1.61 -6.08
CA GLU A 91 -7.06 -2.67 -5.36
C GLU A 91 -6.89 -2.46 -3.86
N LEU A 92 -7.87 -2.89 -3.11
CA LEU A 92 -7.79 -2.88 -1.66
C LEU A 92 -7.41 -4.27 -1.17
N HIS A 93 -6.57 -4.31 -0.16
CA HIS A 93 -6.11 -5.59 0.39
C HIS A 93 -6.42 -5.63 1.88
N ASP A 94 -7.13 -6.65 2.32
CA ASP A 94 -7.53 -6.82 3.70
C ASP A 94 -6.28 -6.99 4.57
N GLU A 95 -6.01 -6.02 5.43
CA GLU A 95 -4.81 -6.05 6.26
C GLU A 95 -4.81 -7.17 7.28
N ARG A 96 -5.96 -7.76 7.59
CA ARG A 96 -5.99 -8.91 8.48
C ARG A 96 -5.22 -10.10 7.92
N LEU A 97 -5.01 -10.11 6.59
CA LEU A 97 -4.27 -11.17 5.94
C LEU A 97 -2.76 -10.97 6.05
N THR A 98 -2.33 -9.81 6.51
CA THR A 98 -0.92 -9.50 6.65
C THR A 98 -0.40 -10.12 7.93
N THR A 99 0.76 -10.76 7.86
CA THR A 99 1.32 -11.46 9.02
C THR A 99 1.60 -10.50 10.16
N SER A 100 1.01 -10.78 11.32
CA SER A 100 1.08 -9.84 12.41
C SER A 100 2.44 -9.73 13.07
N HIS A 101 3.23 -10.80 13.09
CA HIS A 101 4.50 -10.71 13.76
C HIS A 101 5.44 -9.72 13.08
N ALA A 102 5.06 -9.29 11.92
CA ALA A 102 5.89 -8.34 11.22
C ALA A 102 5.82 -6.96 11.80
N ARG A 103 4.91 -6.67 12.71
CA ARG A 103 4.83 -5.34 13.17
C ARG A 103 5.36 -5.10 14.49
N ARG A 104 6.26 -5.82 14.98
CA ARG A 104 6.70 -5.67 16.23
C ARG A 104 7.47 -4.50 16.51
N THR A 105 8.09 -3.90 15.83
CA THR A 105 8.99 -2.94 16.29
C THR A 105 8.59 -1.53 16.25
N GLY A 106 7.56 -1.14 16.00
CA GLY A 106 7.09 0.20 15.85
C GLY A 106 8.05 1.31 16.17
N GLY A 107 7.87 2.45 15.63
CA GLY A 107 8.60 3.63 16.00
C GLY A 107 9.92 3.90 15.33
N SER A 108 10.49 2.95 14.63
CA SER A 108 11.76 3.24 14.00
C SER A 108 11.58 3.86 12.63
N ALA A 109 12.61 4.53 12.17
CA ALA A 109 12.60 5.10 10.84
C ALA A 109 12.43 3.99 9.83
N GLY A 110 11.61 4.24 8.83
CA GLY A 110 11.36 3.24 7.81
C GLY A 110 10.23 2.28 8.15
N GLU A 111 9.60 2.44 9.29
CA GLU A 111 8.51 1.53 9.67
C GLU A 111 7.34 1.61 8.71
N ASP A 112 7.02 2.81 8.21
CA ASP A 112 5.89 2.95 7.31
C ASP A 112 6.11 2.23 5.98
N GLU A 113 7.31 2.34 5.42
CA GLU A 113 7.56 1.63 4.17
C GLU A 113 7.71 0.14 4.38
N ARG A 114 8.16 -0.30 5.56
CA ARG A 114 8.18 -1.73 5.85
C ARG A 114 6.76 -2.28 6.01
N ALA A 115 5.87 -1.48 6.59
CA ALA A 115 4.47 -1.89 6.67
C ALA A 115 3.86 -2.04 5.29
N ALA A 116 4.19 -1.13 4.37
CA ALA A 116 3.72 -1.24 2.99
C ALA A 116 4.29 -2.49 2.33
N ALA A 117 5.56 -2.81 2.61
CA ALA A 117 6.16 -4.02 2.04
C ALA A 117 5.46 -5.27 2.54
N ARG A 118 5.03 -5.29 3.80
CA ARG A 118 4.30 -6.44 4.32
C ARG A 118 2.93 -6.62 3.65
N ILE A 119 2.26 -5.51 3.37
CA ILE A 119 1.01 -5.56 2.63
C ILE A 119 1.26 -6.16 1.24
N LEU A 120 2.31 -5.70 0.59
CA LEU A 120 2.63 -6.18 -0.74
C LEU A 120 3.01 -7.65 -0.73
N GLU A 121 3.79 -8.09 0.25
CA GLU A 121 4.14 -9.49 0.37
C GLU A 121 2.90 -10.36 0.51
N SER A 122 1.96 -9.92 1.36
CA SER A 122 0.72 -10.65 1.56
C SER A 122 -0.08 -10.73 0.25
N TRP A 123 -0.16 -9.63 -0.47
CA TRP A 123 -0.89 -9.60 -1.73
C TRP A 123 -0.25 -10.51 -2.76
N LEU A 124 1.08 -10.48 -2.87
CA LEU A 124 1.80 -11.34 -3.81
C LEU A 124 1.63 -12.82 -3.46
N GLU A 125 1.67 -13.12 -2.18
CA GLU A 125 1.52 -14.48 -1.70
C GLU A 125 0.17 -15.06 -2.11
N LEU A 126 -0.89 -14.30 -1.90
CA LEU A 126 -2.23 -14.77 -2.27
C LEU A 126 -2.37 -14.97 -3.76
N ARG A 127 -1.74 -14.13 -4.56
CA ARG A 127 -1.81 -14.32 -5.99
C ARG A 127 -1.08 -15.59 -6.43
N ARG A 128 0.03 -15.89 -5.79
CA ARG A 128 0.74 -17.14 -6.11
C ARG A 128 -0.09 -18.36 -5.77
N VAL A 129 -0.75 -18.32 -4.63
CA VAL A 129 -1.57 -19.45 -4.20
C VAL A 129 -2.72 -19.71 -5.16
N LYS A 130 -3.27 -18.66 -5.75
CA LYS A 130 -4.40 -18.81 -6.65
C LYS A 130 -4.04 -19.36 -8.02
N ARG A 131 -2.78 -19.38 -8.33
CA ARG A 131 -2.39 -19.96 -9.62
C ARG A 131 -2.18 -21.44 -9.52
#